data_0086cbd41e3f7268099161939c474b9d
#
_entry.id   0086cbd41e3f7268099161939c474b9d
#
_cell.length_a   1.000
_cell.length_b   1.000
_cell.length_c   1.000
_cell.angle_alpha   90.00
_cell.angle_beta   90.00
_cell.angle_gamma   90.00
#
_symmetry.space_group_name_H-M   'P 1'
#
loop_
_entity.id
_entity.type
_entity.pdbx_description
1 polymer ?
#
loop_
_entity_poly.entity_id
_entity_poly.type
_entity_poly.pdbx_seq_one_letter_code
_entity_poly.pdbx_strand_id
1 'polypeptide(L)'
;NLPGLPSIQAVNSFNRDSHMSSSSALSERLQFMKLDKSALESIQSVKPIVMDALPQALDDFYDQVRAFPETRAFFSGEPQISGAKSKQIAHWDMISGGRFDEDYVRAVSIVGQVHARIGLAPRWYIGGYGLVLETLIGKIIAARWPQANEEGAATGVFGKAFRARQSKGDSMVSAGSVSAEVSAVAKATLLDMDFAISVYLEAAEAARLKSEREVLEKERAAVVSSVGQAMAAMARGDLTYRMPDDLPAEYGQLRDDFNAAVATMQDTMRTVLSTTREIRSSVGEVSQASQNL
;
A
#
# COMPACT_ATOMS: atom_id res chain seq x y z
N ASN A 1 6.08 18.48 -24.62
CA ASN A 1 6.11 19.33 -23.42
C ASN A 1 4.71 19.38 -22.84
N LEU A 2 4.39 18.46 -21.91
CA LEU A 2 3.23 18.54 -21.03
C LEU A 2 3.67 19.33 -19.79
N PRO A 3 3.05 20.45 -19.43
CA PRO A 3 3.36 21.17 -18.20
C PRO A 3 2.72 20.44 -17.02
N GLY A 4 3.49 20.08 -16.00
CA GLY A 4 2.97 19.75 -14.69
C GLY A 4 3.34 18.41 -14.06
N LEU A 5 4.24 17.62 -14.63
CA LEU A 5 4.78 16.47 -13.90
C LEU A 5 5.94 16.94 -13.00
N PRO A 6 5.89 16.66 -11.68
CA PRO A 6 7.01 16.95 -10.78
C PRO A 6 8.25 16.19 -11.27
N SER A 7 9.40 16.85 -11.23
CA SER A 7 10.68 16.23 -11.59
C SER A 7 10.98 15.02 -10.72
N ILE A 8 11.73 14.05 -11.24
CA ILE A 8 12.21 12.87 -10.47
C ILE A 8 12.91 13.28 -9.17
N GLN A 9 13.48 14.48 -9.09
CA GLN A 9 14.04 15.05 -7.87
C GLN A 9 12.98 15.41 -6.83
N ALA A 10 11.77 15.84 -7.24
CA ALA A 10 10.66 16.11 -6.32
C ALA A 10 10.05 14.80 -5.78
N VAL A 11 10.03 13.73 -6.58
CA VAL A 11 9.61 12.39 -6.13
C VAL A 11 10.65 11.79 -5.17
N ASN A 12 11.93 12.02 -5.42
CA ASN A 12 13.01 11.56 -4.54
C ASN A 12 13.14 12.39 -3.24
N SER A 13 12.67 13.64 -3.20
CA SER A 13 12.59 14.39 -1.95
C SER A 13 11.45 13.87 -1.08
N PHE A 14 10.32 13.47 -1.66
CA PHE A 14 9.24 12.83 -0.93
C PHE A 14 9.66 11.51 -0.25
N ASN A 15 10.58 10.77 -0.88
CA ASN A 15 11.14 9.52 -0.32
C ASN A 15 12.26 9.77 0.74
N ARG A 16 12.78 11.00 0.86
CA ARG A 16 13.81 11.33 1.86
C ARG A 16 13.23 11.65 3.24
N ASP A 17 11.90 11.91 3.31
CA ASP A 17 11.19 12.26 4.54
C ASP A 17 10.77 11.03 5.38
N SER A 18 11.02 9.82 4.92
CA SER A 18 10.78 8.56 5.67
C SER A 18 11.68 8.39 6.91
N HIS A 19 12.58 9.33 7.18
CA HIS A 19 13.39 9.40 8.41
C HIS A 19 12.98 10.51 9.39
N MET A 20 11.93 11.28 9.09
CA MET A 20 11.31 12.13 10.11
C MET A 20 10.68 11.24 11.18
N SER A 21 10.94 11.52 12.45
CA SER A 21 10.28 10.80 13.54
C SER A 21 8.77 10.86 13.33
N SER A 22 8.04 9.78 13.65
CA SER A 22 6.56 9.72 13.53
C SER A 22 5.88 10.93 14.19
N SER A 23 6.47 11.48 15.24
CA SER A 23 6.03 12.68 15.94
C SER A 23 6.16 13.95 15.10
N SER A 24 7.21 14.10 14.27
CA SER A 24 7.39 15.25 13.38
C SER A 24 6.37 15.23 12.25
N ALA A 25 6.14 14.08 11.64
CA ALA A 25 5.16 13.91 10.57
C ALA A 25 3.72 14.17 11.05
N LEU A 26 3.39 13.75 12.28
CA LEU A 26 2.10 14.04 12.91
C LEU A 26 1.95 15.54 13.15
N SER A 27 2.97 16.19 13.73
CA SER A 27 2.93 17.63 14.03
C SER A 27 2.71 18.47 12.77
N GLU A 28 3.38 18.15 11.68
CA GLU A 28 3.22 18.82 10.39
C GLU A 28 1.78 18.72 9.85
N ARG A 29 1.20 17.51 9.88
CA ARG A 29 -0.19 17.27 9.45
C ARG A 29 -1.20 18.02 10.29
N LEU A 30 -1.05 17.99 11.61
CA LEU A 30 -1.92 18.75 12.54
C LEU A 30 -1.86 20.24 12.25
N GLN A 31 -0.66 20.78 12.04
CA GLN A 31 -0.45 22.19 11.71
C GLN A 31 -1.08 22.57 10.36
N PHE A 32 -0.84 21.78 9.32
CA PHE A 32 -1.38 21.99 7.98
C PHE A 32 -2.92 22.01 7.98
N MET A 33 -3.54 21.05 8.68
CA MET A 33 -4.99 20.94 8.78
C MET A 33 -5.60 21.92 9.79
N LYS A 34 -4.78 22.71 10.49
CA LYS A 34 -5.24 23.60 11.59
C LYS A 34 -6.07 22.83 12.62
N LEU A 35 -5.58 21.66 13.01
CA LEU A 35 -6.10 20.91 14.15
C LEU A 35 -5.36 21.40 15.42
N ASP A 36 -5.60 22.63 15.75
CA ASP A 36 -5.08 23.30 16.94
C ASP A 36 -5.88 22.93 18.20
N LYS A 37 -5.48 23.50 19.33
CA LYS A 37 -6.11 23.22 20.63
C LYS A 37 -7.63 23.45 20.58
N SER A 38 -8.09 24.52 19.94
CA SER A 38 -9.54 24.82 19.83
C SER A 38 -10.28 23.78 19.00
N ALA A 39 -9.68 23.32 17.90
CA ALA A 39 -10.24 22.23 17.10
C ALA A 39 -10.30 20.92 17.89
N LEU A 40 -9.26 20.60 18.68
CA LEU A 40 -9.24 19.38 19.52
C LEU A 40 -10.29 19.46 20.62
N GLU A 41 -10.49 20.61 21.26
CA GLU A 41 -11.57 20.84 22.21
C GLU A 41 -12.96 20.67 21.57
N SER A 42 -13.12 21.14 20.33
CA SER A 42 -14.35 20.95 19.55
C SER A 42 -14.64 19.47 19.27
N ILE A 43 -13.60 18.67 18.90
CA ILE A 43 -13.74 17.21 18.74
C ILE A 43 -14.18 16.55 20.04
N GLN A 44 -13.51 16.88 21.13
CA GLN A 44 -13.82 16.32 22.46
C GLN A 44 -15.24 16.65 22.94
N SER A 45 -15.74 17.85 22.62
CA SER A 45 -17.08 18.30 23.02
C SER A 45 -18.19 17.47 22.36
N VAL A 46 -17.96 16.93 21.17
CA VAL A 46 -18.92 16.09 20.43
C VAL A 46 -18.69 14.60 20.60
N LYS A 47 -17.63 14.19 21.30
CA LYS A 47 -17.33 12.77 21.53
C LYS A 47 -18.52 11.96 22.05
N PRO A 48 -19.31 12.41 23.04
CA PRO A 48 -20.48 11.66 23.48
C PRO A 48 -21.50 11.41 22.36
N ILE A 49 -21.73 12.39 21.50
CA ILE A 49 -22.65 12.28 20.36
C ILE A 49 -22.09 11.31 19.31
N VAL A 50 -20.79 11.41 19.00
CA VAL A 50 -20.10 10.52 18.06
C VAL A 50 -20.17 9.08 18.56
N MET A 51 -19.84 8.82 19.80
CA MET A 51 -19.81 7.45 20.35
C MET A 51 -21.20 6.84 20.49
N ASP A 52 -22.24 7.63 20.74
CA ASP A 52 -23.63 7.17 20.73
C ASP A 52 -24.12 6.81 19.32
N ALA A 53 -23.75 7.63 18.31
CA ALA A 53 -24.16 7.40 16.93
C ALA A 53 -23.36 6.30 16.20
N LEU A 54 -22.13 6.06 16.62
CA LEU A 54 -21.18 5.21 15.93
C LEU A 54 -21.64 3.76 15.70
N PRO A 55 -22.29 3.07 16.66
CA PRO A 55 -22.79 1.71 16.43
C PRO A 55 -23.72 1.63 15.22
N GLN A 56 -24.64 2.57 15.08
CA GLN A 56 -25.57 2.63 13.95
C GLN A 56 -24.83 2.99 12.65
N ALA A 57 -23.96 4.00 12.68
CA ALA A 57 -23.17 4.39 11.50
C ALA A 57 -22.33 3.23 10.96
N LEU A 58 -21.80 2.38 11.84
CA LEU A 58 -21.05 1.20 11.44
C LEU A 58 -21.96 0.05 10.98
N ASP A 59 -23.18 -0.09 11.50
CA ASP A 59 -24.13 -1.06 10.96
C ASP A 59 -24.50 -0.71 9.52
N ASP A 60 -24.83 0.55 9.25
CA ASP A 60 -25.13 1.05 7.91
C ASP A 60 -23.93 0.87 6.97
N PHE A 61 -22.71 1.15 7.44
CA PHE A 61 -21.48 0.90 6.69
C PHE A 61 -21.30 -0.58 6.35
N TYR A 62 -21.47 -1.49 7.33
CA TYR A 62 -21.29 -2.93 7.07
C TYR A 62 -22.42 -3.52 6.23
N ASP A 63 -23.59 -2.92 6.20
CA ASP A 63 -24.65 -3.29 5.24
C ASP A 63 -24.21 -2.99 3.80
N GLN A 64 -23.56 -1.84 3.56
CA GLN A 64 -22.95 -1.56 2.27
C GLN A 64 -21.79 -2.52 1.94
N VAL A 65 -20.93 -2.84 2.91
CA VAL A 65 -19.86 -3.83 2.74
C VAL A 65 -20.42 -5.19 2.28
N ARG A 66 -21.56 -5.62 2.83
CA ARG A 66 -22.22 -6.87 2.45
C ARG A 66 -22.87 -6.80 1.05
N ALA A 67 -23.35 -5.61 0.66
CA ALA A 67 -24.04 -5.39 -0.60
C ALA A 67 -23.09 -5.41 -1.81
N PHE A 68 -21.81 -5.06 -1.62
CA PHE A 68 -20.82 -5.01 -2.70
C PHE A 68 -19.92 -6.26 -2.69
N PRO A 69 -19.92 -7.06 -3.77
CA PRO A 69 -19.11 -8.29 -3.85
C PRO A 69 -17.62 -8.07 -3.56
N GLU A 70 -17.05 -6.96 -4.04
CA GLU A 70 -15.65 -6.63 -3.90
C GLU A 70 -15.26 -6.39 -2.43
N THR A 71 -16.11 -5.74 -1.64
CA THR A 71 -15.84 -5.49 -0.22
C THR A 71 -16.23 -6.67 0.66
N ARG A 72 -17.31 -7.38 0.31
CA ARG A 72 -17.75 -8.60 0.99
C ARG A 72 -16.66 -9.68 0.97
N ALA A 73 -15.91 -9.78 -0.13
CA ALA A 73 -14.86 -10.79 -0.31
C ALA A 73 -13.72 -10.70 0.73
N PHE A 74 -13.56 -9.57 1.42
CA PHE A 74 -12.56 -9.40 2.48
C PHE A 74 -12.96 -10.08 3.81
N PHE A 75 -14.20 -10.54 3.93
CA PHE A 75 -14.71 -11.12 5.18
C PHE A 75 -15.15 -12.57 4.97
N SER A 76 -14.69 -13.46 5.84
CA SER A 76 -15.06 -14.88 5.84
C SER A 76 -16.45 -15.13 6.45
N GLY A 77 -17.04 -14.15 7.13
CA GLY A 77 -18.35 -14.23 7.76
C GLY A 77 -18.59 -13.21 8.86
N GLU A 78 -19.79 -13.27 9.46
CA GLU A 78 -20.25 -12.32 10.48
C GLU A 78 -19.36 -12.19 11.72
N PRO A 79 -18.72 -13.26 12.24
CA PRO A 79 -17.79 -13.09 13.38
C PRO A 79 -16.62 -12.17 13.07
N GLN A 80 -16.10 -12.20 11.83
CA GLN A 80 -15.01 -11.33 11.41
C GLN A 80 -15.48 -9.88 11.24
N ILE A 81 -16.68 -9.66 10.71
CA ILE A 81 -17.31 -8.34 10.63
C ILE A 81 -17.51 -7.75 12.02
N SER A 82 -18.08 -8.52 12.95
CA SER A 82 -18.27 -8.08 14.35
C SER A 82 -16.94 -7.71 15.02
N GLY A 83 -15.91 -8.51 14.81
CA GLY A 83 -14.57 -8.21 15.32
C GLY A 83 -13.97 -6.92 14.70
N ALA A 84 -14.18 -6.69 13.42
CA ALA A 84 -13.75 -5.46 12.74
C ALA A 84 -14.53 -4.24 13.26
N LYS A 85 -15.85 -4.34 13.41
CA LYS A 85 -16.70 -3.29 13.98
C LYS A 85 -16.24 -2.89 15.39
N SER A 86 -15.93 -3.86 16.26
CA SER A 86 -15.43 -3.58 17.60
C SER A 86 -14.10 -2.82 17.60
N LYS A 87 -13.18 -3.17 16.69
CA LYS A 87 -11.91 -2.45 16.53
C LYS A 87 -12.13 -1.03 16.00
N GLN A 88 -13.05 -0.83 15.07
CA GLN A 88 -13.40 0.50 14.57
C GLN A 88 -14.00 1.38 15.67
N ILE A 89 -14.89 0.85 16.53
CA ILE A 89 -15.41 1.60 17.68
C ILE A 89 -14.27 2.06 18.59
N ALA A 90 -13.34 1.19 18.93
CA ALA A 90 -12.17 1.56 19.73
C ALA A 90 -11.28 2.61 19.05
N HIS A 91 -11.10 2.54 17.74
CA HIS A 91 -10.33 3.51 17.00
C HIS A 91 -11.03 4.88 16.92
N TRP A 92 -12.34 4.90 16.71
CA TRP A 92 -13.13 6.13 16.73
C TRP A 92 -13.20 6.78 18.12
N ASP A 93 -13.14 5.99 19.19
CA ASP A 93 -12.99 6.53 20.54
C ASP A 93 -11.69 7.33 20.71
N MET A 94 -10.62 6.87 20.07
CA MET A 94 -9.33 7.56 20.04
C MET A 94 -9.40 8.85 19.21
N ILE A 95 -9.95 8.79 17.98
CA ILE A 95 -10.11 9.95 17.09
C ILE A 95 -10.96 11.02 17.78
N SER A 96 -12.15 10.65 18.29
CA SER A 96 -13.07 11.58 18.94
C SER A 96 -12.58 12.07 20.30
N GLY A 97 -11.60 11.38 20.89
CA GLY A 97 -10.87 11.83 22.08
C GLY A 97 -9.94 13.01 21.83
N GLY A 98 -9.65 13.35 20.57
CA GLY A 98 -8.79 14.45 20.19
C GLY A 98 -7.34 14.29 20.66
N ARG A 99 -6.91 13.04 20.91
CA ARG A 99 -5.54 12.72 21.32
C ARG A 99 -4.79 12.15 20.13
N PHE A 100 -4.06 13.02 19.45
CA PHE A 100 -3.20 12.64 18.36
C PHE A 100 -1.76 12.60 18.87
N ASP A 101 -1.37 11.42 19.35
CA ASP A 101 -0.05 11.12 19.93
C ASP A 101 0.58 9.91 19.23
N GLU A 102 1.67 9.39 19.76
CA GLU A 102 2.35 8.21 19.20
C GLU A 102 1.49 6.95 19.27
N ASP A 103 0.61 6.82 20.26
CA ASP A 103 -0.32 5.69 20.36
C ASP A 103 -1.34 5.73 19.21
N TYR A 104 -1.83 6.92 18.89
CA TYR A 104 -2.69 7.14 17.73
C TYR A 104 -1.96 6.78 16.43
N VAL A 105 -0.73 7.27 16.22
CA VAL A 105 0.04 6.97 15.00
C VAL A 105 0.27 5.47 14.87
N ARG A 106 0.60 4.77 15.96
CA ARG A 106 0.73 3.31 15.94
C ARG A 106 -0.58 2.62 15.54
N ALA A 107 -1.70 3.05 16.11
CA ALA A 107 -3.00 2.45 15.83
C ALA A 107 -3.41 2.63 14.36
N VAL A 108 -3.33 3.84 13.83
CA VAL A 108 -3.70 4.13 12.43
C VAL A 108 -2.73 3.47 11.44
N SER A 109 -1.44 3.35 11.78
CA SER A 109 -0.46 2.62 10.97
C SER A 109 -0.81 1.12 10.86
N ILE A 110 -1.27 0.50 11.94
CA ILE A 110 -1.75 -0.89 11.92
C ILE A 110 -2.96 -1.02 10.98
N VAL A 111 -3.88 -0.05 10.98
CA VAL A 111 -5.04 -0.02 10.07
C VAL A 111 -4.57 0.02 8.62
N GLY A 112 -3.66 0.94 8.27
CA GLY A 112 -3.08 1.05 6.93
C GLY A 112 -2.38 -0.24 6.47
N GLN A 113 -1.56 -0.85 7.33
CA GLN A 113 -0.87 -2.12 7.04
C GLN A 113 -1.85 -3.28 6.83
N VAL A 114 -2.93 -3.36 7.63
CA VAL A 114 -3.96 -4.40 7.45
C VAL A 114 -4.64 -4.23 6.10
N HIS A 115 -5.03 -3.01 5.72
CA HIS A 115 -5.67 -2.73 4.44
C HIS A 115 -4.75 -3.02 3.26
N ALA A 116 -3.46 -2.68 3.34
CA ALA A 116 -2.47 -3.04 2.33
C ALA A 116 -2.34 -4.56 2.17
N ARG A 117 -2.23 -5.29 3.29
CA ARG A 117 -2.07 -6.75 3.30
C ARG A 117 -3.25 -7.49 2.68
N ILE A 118 -4.48 -7.02 2.91
CA ILE A 118 -5.69 -7.62 2.33
C ILE A 118 -5.99 -7.11 0.92
N GLY A 119 -5.24 -6.13 0.41
CA GLY A 119 -5.44 -5.55 -0.92
C GLY A 119 -6.68 -4.65 -1.03
N LEU A 120 -7.13 -4.05 0.09
CA LEU A 120 -8.27 -3.13 0.08
C LEU A 120 -7.90 -1.85 -0.66
N ALA A 121 -8.47 -1.62 -1.85
CA ALA A 121 -8.21 -0.41 -2.62
C ALA A 121 -8.64 0.86 -1.84
N PRO A 122 -7.84 1.96 -1.87
CA PRO A 122 -8.12 3.19 -1.13
C PRO A 122 -9.52 3.76 -1.35
N ARG A 123 -10.11 3.58 -2.54
CA ARG A 123 -11.48 4.02 -2.86
C ARG A 123 -12.54 3.46 -1.90
N TRP A 124 -12.39 2.21 -1.46
CA TRP A 124 -13.32 1.57 -0.54
C TRP A 124 -13.15 2.10 0.88
N TYR A 125 -11.91 2.41 1.26
CA TYR A 125 -11.60 3.03 2.53
C TYR A 125 -12.18 4.44 2.61
N ILE A 126 -11.92 5.28 1.58
CA ILE A 126 -12.47 6.64 1.47
C ILE A 126 -14.00 6.62 1.46
N GLY A 127 -14.61 5.75 0.65
CA GLY A 127 -16.07 5.61 0.60
C GLY A 127 -16.68 5.19 1.93
N GLY A 128 -16.04 4.27 2.64
CA GLY A 128 -16.47 3.84 3.96
C GLY A 128 -16.48 4.97 5.01
N TYR A 129 -15.42 5.79 5.03
CA TYR A 129 -15.41 6.97 5.89
C TYR A 129 -16.48 7.99 5.51
N GLY A 130 -16.79 8.13 4.20
CA GLY A 130 -17.88 8.99 3.74
C GLY A 130 -19.22 8.59 4.34
N LEU A 131 -19.55 7.29 4.35
CA LEU A 131 -20.80 6.78 4.93
C LEU A 131 -20.87 7.00 6.46
N VAL A 132 -19.79 6.72 7.17
CA VAL A 132 -19.72 6.94 8.61
C VAL A 132 -19.85 8.43 8.93
N LEU A 133 -19.12 9.30 8.22
CA LEU A 133 -19.19 10.75 8.41
C LEU A 133 -20.58 11.33 8.16
N GLU A 134 -21.30 10.86 7.14
CA GLU A 134 -22.67 11.31 6.85
C GLU A 134 -23.55 11.16 8.09
N THR A 135 -23.55 9.97 8.69
CA THR A 135 -24.34 9.69 9.90
C THR A 135 -23.86 10.51 11.08
N LEU A 136 -22.54 10.59 11.33
CA LEU A 136 -21.99 11.33 12.47
C LEU A 136 -22.28 12.84 12.38
N ILE A 137 -22.07 13.45 11.20
CA ILE A 137 -22.34 14.86 10.97
C ILE A 137 -23.84 15.15 11.16
N GLY A 138 -24.72 14.31 10.61
CA GLY A 138 -26.14 14.44 10.79
C GLY A 138 -26.57 14.42 12.28
N LYS A 139 -25.99 13.52 13.07
CA LYS A 139 -26.26 13.42 14.50
C LYS A 139 -25.69 14.60 15.30
N ILE A 140 -24.52 15.10 14.97
CA ILE A 140 -23.94 16.30 15.61
C ILE A 140 -24.85 17.50 15.34
N ILE A 141 -25.25 17.71 14.08
CA ILE A 141 -26.14 18.80 13.71
C ILE A 141 -27.48 18.70 14.45
N ALA A 142 -28.10 17.52 14.43
CA ALA A 142 -29.38 17.29 15.11
C ALA A 142 -29.32 17.52 16.62
N ALA A 143 -28.20 17.15 17.26
CA ALA A 143 -28.02 17.31 18.71
C ALA A 143 -27.67 18.77 19.11
N ARG A 144 -26.97 19.50 18.25
CA ARG A 144 -26.46 20.84 18.53
C ARG A 144 -27.34 21.95 17.97
N TRP A 145 -28.01 21.72 16.85
CA TRP A 145 -28.89 22.72 16.26
C TRP A 145 -30.17 22.74 17.09
N PRO A 146 -30.60 23.93 17.60
CA PRO A 146 -31.86 24.01 18.30
C PRO A 146 -32.96 23.62 17.32
N GLN A 147 -33.69 22.57 17.63
CA GLN A 147 -34.89 22.22 16.91
C GLN A 147 -35.82 23.45 17.01
N ALA A 148 -36.13 24.07 15.89
CA ALA A 148 -37.23 24.97 15.79
C ALA A 148 -38.45 24.10 16.10
N ASN A 149 -38.94 24.14 17.34
CA ASN A 149 -40.17 23.48 17.73
C ASN A 149 -41.24 23.93 16.77
N GLU A 150 -41.66 23.07 15.84
CA GLU A 150 -42.84 23.32 15.01
C GLU A 150 -44.12 23.48 15.86
N GLU A 151 -44.07 23.17 17.13
CA GLU A 151 -45.12 23.43 18.11
C GLU A 151 -45.17 24.86 18.65
N GLY A 152 -44.30 25.75 18.19
CA GLY A 152 -44.21 27.16 18.65
C GLY A 152 -45.14 28.14 17.95
N ALA A 153 -46.15 27.71 17.21
CA ALA A 153 -47.25 28.55 16.74
C ALA A 153 -48.34 28.76 17.82
N ALA A 154 -47.99 28.62 19.10
CA ALA A 154 -48.84 29.08 20.19
C ALA A 154 -48.71 30.61 20.34
N THR A 155 -49.53 31.33 19.59
CA THR A 155 -49.79 32.77 19.70
C THR A 155 -50.51 33.06 21.02
N GLY A 156 -49.81 33.03 22.14
CA GLY A 156 -50.38 33.37 23.45
C GLY A 156 -49.36 34.04 24.36
N VAL A 157 -49.82 34.88 25.25
CA VAL A 157 -49.05 35.64 26.25
C VAL A 157 -48.14 34.75 27.10
N PHE A 158 -48.51 33.47 27.30
CA PHE A 158 -47.73 32.43 28.01
C PHE A 158 -46.51 31.98 27.23
N GLY A 159 -46.51 31.97 25.89
CA GLY A 159 -45.37 31.58 25.07
C GLY A 159 -44.19 32.56 25.17
N LYS A 160 -44.46 33.86 25.38
CA LYS A 160 -43.42 34.90 25.58
C LYS A 160 -42.73 34.75 26.95
N ALA A 161 -43.49 34.41 28.00
CA ALA A 161 -42.94 34.23 29.36
C ALA A 161 -42.07 32.98 29.45
N PHE A 162 -42.42 31.87 28.74
CA PHE A 162 -41.66 30.66 28.69
C PHE A 162 -40.33 30.86 27.92
N ARG A 163 -40.34 31.58 26.80
CA ARG A 163 -39.12 31.97 26.07
C ARG A 163 -38.17 32.83 26.91
N ALA A 164 -38.70 33.79 27.69
CA ALA A 164 -37.88 34.64 28.56
C ALA A 164 -37.21 33.85 29.71
N ARG A 165 -37.76 32.72 30.12
CA ARG A 165 -37.22 31.87 31.18
C ARG A 165 -36.20 30.87 30.67
N GLN A 166 -36.34 30.41 29.42
CA GLN A 166 -35.40 29.50 28.76
C GLN A 166 -34.12 30.23 28.28
N SER A 167 -34.21 31.54 28.00
CA SER A 167 -33.08 32.36 27.55
C SER A 167 -32.04 32.71 28.63
N LYS A 168 -32.26 32.31 29.89
CA LYS A 168 -31.36 32.64 31.02
C LYS A 168 -30.47 31.51 31.49
N GLY A 169 -30.54 30.30 30.91
CA GLY A 169 -29.82 29.15 31.39
C GLY A 169 -29.07 28.30 30.34
N ASP A 170 -29.52 28.32 29.09
CA ASP A 170 -28.87 27.57 28.02
C ASP A 170 -28.03 28.52 27.17
N SER A 171 -26.72 28.32 27.21
CA SER A 171 -25.78 28.86 26.24
C SER A 171 -26.26 28.44 24.85
N MET A 172 -26.93 29.32 24.12
CA MET A 172 -27.35 29.04 22.73
C MET A 172 -26.12 28.66 21.93
N VAL A 173 -26.05 27.37 21.57
CA VAL A 173 -25.00 26.86 20.66
C VAL A 173 -25.12 27.68 19.38
N SER A 174 -24.07 28.44 19.03
CA SER A 174 -24.08 29.28 17.84
C SER A 174 -23.87 28.43 16.58
N ALA A 175 -24.39 28.86 15.45
CA ALA A 175 -24.11 28.21 14.17
C ALA A 175 -22.57 28.09 13.90
N GLY A 176 -21.80 29.05 14.43
CA GLY A 176 -20.34 29.05 14.36
C GLY A 176 -19.72 27.92 15.17
N SER A 177 -20.27 27.61 16.38
CA SER A 177 -19.74 26.49 17.17
C SER A 177 -20.06 25.11 16.55
N VAL A 178 -21.26 24.92 16.00
CA VAL A 178 -21.64 23.70 15.28
C VAL A 178 -20.74 23.50 14.05
N SER A 179 -20.51 24.60 13.30
CA SER A 179 -19.59 24.55 12.16
C SER A 179 -18.17 24.17 12.56
N ALA A 180 -17.67 24.69 13.68
CA ALA A 180 -16.36 24.35 14.21
C ALA A 180 -16.26 22.87 14.63
N GLU A 181 -17.28 22.35 15.33
CA GLU A 181 -17.37 20.95 15.74
C GLU A 181 -17.39 20.00 14.53
N VAL A 182 -18.26 20.25 13.56
CA VAL A 182 -18.34 19.43 12.32
C VAL A 182 -17.04 19.49 11.53
N SER A 183 -16.46 20.70 11.37
CA SER A 183 -15.19 20.87 10.67
C SER A 183 -14.05 20.14 11.37
N ALA A 184 -14.01 20.17 12.69
CA ALA A 184 -12.97 19.49 13.47
C ALA A 184 -13.07 17.97 13.36
N VAL A 185 -14.28 17.39 13.43
CA VAL A 185 -14.49 15.96 13.21
C VAL A 185 -14.12 15.55 11.79
N ALA A 186 -14.53 16.31 10.78
CA ALA A 186 -14.18 16.04 9.39
C ALA A 186 -12.66 16.07 9.17
N LYS A 187 -11.97 17.06 9.71
CA LYS A 187 -10.50 17.15 9.62
C LYS A 187 -9.80 16.01 10.34
N ALA A 188 -10.26 15.61 11.53
CA ALA A 188 -9.71 14.48 12.26
C ALA A 188 -9.87 13.17 11.48
N THR A 189 -11.02 12.98 10.83
CA THR A 189 -11.26 11.83 9.95
C THR A 189 -10.36 11.85 8.72
N LEU A 190 -10.16 13.01 8.09
CA LEU A 190 -9.26 13.16 6.96
C LEU A 190 -7.78 12.93 7.34
N LEU A 191 -7.39 13.35 8.55
CA LEU A 191 -6.07 13.05 9.10
C LEU A 191 -5.86 11.54 9.26
N ASP A 192 -6.86 10.83 9.77
CA ASP A 192 -6.81 9.38 9.92
C ASP A 192 -6.70 8.66 8.58
N MET A 193 -7.48 9.11 7.60
CA MET A 193 -7.41 8.59 6.23
C MET A 193 -6.05 8.84 5.59
N ASP A 194 -5.45 10.02 5.77
CA ASP A 194 -4.14 10.36 5.22
C ASP A 194 -3.05 9.44 5.78
N PHE A 195 -3.02 9.21 7.08
CA PHE A 195 -2.09 8.26 7.68
C PHE A 195 -2.27 6.84 7.16
N ALA A 196 -3.49 6.32 7.17
CA ALA A 196 -3.75 4.96 6.72
C ALA A 196 -3.43 4.75 5.24
N ILE A 197 -3.73 5.73 4.39
CA ILE A 197 -3.43 5.68 2.95
C ILE A 197 -1.92 5.81 2.71
N SER A 198 -1.23 6.68 3.44
CA SER A 198 0.23 6.82 3.35
C SER A 198 0.92 5.49 3.65
N VAL A 199 0.57 4.85 4.76
CA VAL A 199 1.11 3.53 5.14
C VAL A 199 0.74 2.45 4.13
N TYR A 200 -0.49 2.49 3.57
CA TYR A 200 -0.90 1.58 2.51
C TYR A 200 -0.01 1.72 1.27
N LEU A 201 0.24 2.94 0.81
CA LEU A 201 1.07 3.21 -0.37
C LEU A 201 2.52 2.79 -0.15
N GLU A 202 3.09 3.07 1.02
CA GLU A 202 4.44 2.64 1.40
C GLU A 202 4.56 1.10 1.40
N ALA A 203 3.59 0.41 1.97
CA ALA A 203 3.57 -1.06 2.00
C ALA A 203 3.42 -1.66 0.60
N ALA A 204 2.58 -1.08 -0.25
CA ALA A 204 2.39 -1.52 -1.62
C ALA A 204 3.66 -1.33 -2.47
N GLU A 205 4.33 -0.19 -2.33
CA GLU A 205 5.59 0.10 -3.02
C GLU A 205 6.72 -0.83 -2.55
N ALA A 206 6.84 -1.06 -1.24
CA ALA A 206 7.81 -2.00 -0.70
C ALA A 206 7.60 -3.43 -1.23
N ALA A 207 6.35 -3.87 -1.33
CA ALA A 207 6.02 -5.18 -1.90
C ALA A 207 6.36 -5.26 -3.39
N ARG A 208 6.11 -4.20 -4.17
CA ARG A 208 6.48 -4.11 -5.58
C ARG A 208 7.99 -4.22 -5.78
N LEU A 209 8.76 -3.40 -5.05
CA LEU A 209 10.23 -3.40 -5.13
C LEU A 209 10.84 -4.75 -4.72
N LYS A 210 10.24 -5.40 -3.71
CA LYS A 210 10.65 -6.75 -3.30
C LYS A 210 10.44 -7.76 -4.41
N SER A 211 9.27 -7.75 -5.04
CA SER A 211 8.94 -8.65 -6.16
C SER A 211 9.87 -8.44 -7.35
N GLU A 212 10.14 -7.18 -7.74
CA GLU A 212 11.08 -6.86 -8.82
C GLU A 212 12.50 -7.38 -8.53
N ARG A 213 12.96 -7.20 -7.27
CA ARG A 213 14.27 -7.72 -6.85
C ARG A 213 14.33 -9.24 -6.91
N GLU A 214 13.30 -9.94 -6.44
CA GLU A 214 13.25 -11.40 -6.48
C GLU A 214 13.27 -11.96 -7.91
N VAL A 215 12.60 -11.29 -8.86
CA VAL A 215 12.65 -11.66 -10.28
C VAL A 215 14.07 -11.48 -10.82
N LEU A 216 14.68 -10.32 -10.60
CA LEU A 216 16.04 -10.02 -11.05
C LEU A 216 17.07 -10.98 -10.46
N GLU A 217 16.96 -11.33 -9.18
CA GLU A 217 17.85 -12.30 -8.53
C GLU A 217 17.72 -13.70 -9.14
N LYS A 218 16.50 -14.14 -9.46
CA LYS A 218 16.27 -15.43 -10.13
C LYS A 218 16.87 -15.46 -11.54
N GLU A 219 16.68 -14.39 -12.31
CA GLU A 219 17.28 -14.27 -13.65
C GLU A 219 18.80 -14.31 -13.59
N ARG A 220 19.41 -13.54 -12.69
CA ARG A 220 20.85 -13.55 -12.50
C ARG A 220 21.38 -14.93 -12.06
N ALA A 221 20.69 -15.61 -11.16
CA ALA A 221 21.07 -16.93 -10.70
C ALA A 221 21.01 -17.96 -11.83
N ALA A 222 19.99 -17.91 -12.70
CA ALA A 222 19.86 -18.77 -13.86
C ALA A 222 21.02 -18.57 -14.85
N VAL A 223 21.38 -17.31 -15.14
CA VAL A 223 22.52 -16.99 -16.03
C VAL A 223 23.84 -17.50 -15.44
N VAL A 224 24.12 -17.18 -14.17
CA VAL A 224 25.35 -17.63 -13.49
C VAL A 224 25.44 -19.17 -13.47
N SER A 225 24.34 -19.85 -13.23
CA SER A 225 24.28 -21.32 -13.24
C SER A 225 24.57 -21.87 -14.65
N SER A 226 23.96 -21.30 -15.69
CA SER A 226 24.15 -21.74 -17.08
C SER A 226 25.60 -21.55 -17.55
N VAL A 227 26.17 -20.35 -17.27
CA VAL A 227 27.58 -20.08 -17.60
C VAL A 227 28.50 -20.98 -16.81
N GLY A 228 28.24 -21.22 -15.53
CA GLY A 228 29.01 -22.13 -14.69
C GLY A 228 29.01 -23.59 -15.23
N GLN A 229 27.85 -24.10 -15.67
CA GLN A 229 27.72 -25.40 -16.28
C GLN A 229 28.49 -25.48 -17.62
N ALA A 230 28.41 -24.45 -18.44
CA ALA A 230 29.13 -24.31 -19.70
C ALA A 230 30.66 -24.36 -19.50
N MET A 231 31.16 -23.56 -18.55
CA MET A 231 32.58 -23.55 -18.21
C MET A 231 33.05 -24.89 -17.63
N ALA A 232 32.25 -25.54 -16.76
CA ALA A 232 32.58 -26.85 -16.21
C ALA A 232 32.58 -27.97 -17.27
N ALA A 233 31.69 -27.94 -18.26
CA ALA A 233 31.72 -28.86 -19.39
C ALA A 233 32.98 -28.68 -20.21
N MET A 234 33.34 -27.44 -20.56
CA MET A 234 34.55 -27.11 -21.29
C MET A 234 35.82 -27.59 -20.53
N ALA A 235 35.88 -27.35 -19.23
CA ALA A 235 37.01 -27.77 -18.39
C ALA A 235 37.20 -29.29 -18.35
N ARG A 236 36.13 -30.09 -18.53
CA ARG A 236 36.19 -31.56 -18.64
C ARG A 236 36.48 -32.05 -20.07
N GLY A 237 36.65 -31.14 -21.02
CA GLY A 237 36.83 -31.47 -22.44
C GLY A 237 35.53 -31.88 -23.15
N ASP A 238 34.37 -31.63 -22.54
CA ASP A 238 33.08 -31.90 -23.18
C ASP A 238 32.72 -30.75 -24.15
N LEU A 239 33.10 -30.92 -25.41
CA LEU A 239 32.80 -30.01 -26.50
C LEU A 239 31.42 -30.23 -27.12
N THR A 240 30.60 -31.13 -26.55
CA THR A 240 29.22 -31.36 -27.03
C THR A 240 28.19 -30.50 -26.30
N TYR A 241 28.54 -30.00 -25.12
CA TYR A 241 27.64 -29.10 -24.34
C TYR A 241 27.30 -27.85 -25.15
N ARG A 242 26.05 -27.41 -25.02
CA ARG A 242 25.54 -26.14 -25.55
C ARG A 242 24.76 -25.42 -24.45
N MET A 243 24.92 -24.11 -24.36
CA MET A 243 24.10 -23.29 -23.49
C MET A 243 22.64 -23.31 -23.99
N PRO A 244 21.66 -23.48 -23.10
CA PRO A 244 20.25 -23.61 -23.48
C PRO A 244 19.63 -22.30 -23.98
N ASP A 245 18.49 -22.41 -24.67
CA ASP A 245 17.78 -21.27 -25.27
C ASP A 245 16.85 -20.51 -24.30
N ASP A 246 16.74 -20.98 -23.06
CA ASP A 246 15.85 -20.43 -22.02
C ASP A 246 16.46 -19.27 -21.21
N LEU A 247 17.63 -18.75 -21.63
CA LEU A 247 18.24 -17.56 -21.03
C LEU A 247 17.48 -16.30 -21.41
N PRO A 248 17.44 -15.26 -20.52
CA PRO A 248 16.89 -13.95 -20.87
C PRO A 248 17.51 -13.38 -22.15
N ALA A 249 16.69 -12.69 -22.94
CA ALA A 249 17.06 -12.23 -24.28
C ALA A 249 18.35 -11.37 -24.32
N GLU A 250 18.63 -10.63 -23.24
CA GLU A 250 19.85 -9.81 -23.11
C GLU A 250 21.14 -10.63 -23.05
N TYR A 251 21.05 -11.94 -22.70
CA TYR A 251 22.19 -12.86 -22.68
C TYR A 251 22.27 -13.75 -23.93
N GLY A 252 21.39 -13.54 -24.91
CA GLY A 252 21.37 -14.31 -26.16
C GLY A 252 22.70 -14.28 -26.89
N GLN A 253 23.34 -13.10 -26.98
CA GLN A 253 24.66 -12.97 -27.61
C GLN A 253 25.74 -13.80 -26.91
N LEU A 254 25.76 -13.80 -25.57
CA LEU A 254 26.71 -14.60 -24.79
C LEU A 254 26.54 -16.09 -25.06
N ARG A 255 25.30 -16.59 -25.12
CA ARG A 255 24.98 -17.98 -25.46
C ARG A 255 25.48 -18.31 -26.87
N ASP A 256 25.17 -17.48 -27.85
CA ASP A 256 25.50 -17.74 -29.25
C ASP A 256 27.01 -17.73 -29.48
N ASP A 257 27.73 -16.79 -28.87
CA ASP A 257 29.19 -16.71 -28.94
C ASP A 257 29.85 -17.92 -28.28
N PHE A 258 29.35 -18.35 -27.09
CA PHE A 258 29.87 -19.57 -26.46
C PHE A 258 29.62 -20.82 -27.32
N ASN A 259 28.40 -20.98 -27.84
CA ASN A 259 28.05 -22.15 -28.64
C ASN A 259 28.87 -22.21 -29.98
N ALA A 260 29.11 -21.03 -30.58
CA ALA A 260 29.95 -20.91 -31.77
C ALA A 260 31.44 -21.25 -31.48
N ALA A 261 31.97 -20.78 -30.35
CA ALA A 261 33.34 -21.06 -29.92
C ALA A 261 33.53 -22.55 -29.68
N VAL A 262 32.62 -23.21 -28.97
CA VAL A 262 32.67 -24.64 -28.71
C VAL A 262 32.54 -25.45 -30.01
N ALA A 263 31.68 -25.06 -30.95
CA ALA A 263 31.57 -25.72 -32.25
C ALA A 263 32.89 -25.62 -33.04
N THR A 264 33.53 -24.46 -33.08
CA THR A 264 34.83 -24.27 -33.73
C THR A 264 35.92 -25.16 -33.11
N MET A 265 35.98 -25.26 -31.76
CA MET A 265 36.91 -26.17 -31.07
C MET A 265 36.65 -27.61 -31.43
N GLN A 266 35.38 -28.03 -31.50
CA GLN A 266 35.00 -29.41 -31.86
C GLN A 266 35.45 -29.77 -33.27
N ASP A 267 35.25 -28.85 -34.23
CA ASP A 267 35.66 -29.10 -35.62
C ASP A 267 37.19 -29.12 -35.77
N THR A 268 37.90 -28.25 -35.05
CA THR A 268 39.38 -28.28 -35.00
C THR A 268 39.88 -29.64 -34.46
N MET A 269 39.29 -30.14 -33.40
CA MET A 269 39.66 -31.46 -32.82
C MET A 269 39.38 -32.61 -33.78
N ARG A 270 38.26 -32.57 -34.52
CA ARG A 270 37.97 -33.56 -35.57
C ARG A 270 39.04 -33.57 -36.66
N THR A 271 39.45 -32.39 -37.09
CA THR A 271 40.51 -32.24 -38.11
C THR A 271 41.84 -32.80 -37.60
N VAL A 272 42.26 -32.47 -36.37
CA VAL A 272 43.47 -33.00 -35.73
C VAL A 272 43.43 -34.54 -35.65
N LEU A 273 42.29 -35.11 -35.24
CA LEU A 273 42.12 -36.55 -35.16
C LEU A 273 42.20 -37.23 -36.54
N SER A 274 41.64 -36.63 -37.60
CA SER A 274 41.72 -37.13 -38.98
C SER A 274 43.14 -37.14 -39.44
N THR A 275 43.84 -35.96 -39.38
CA THR A 275 45.22 -35.82 -39.79
C THR A 275 46.16 -36.77 -39.03
N THR A 276 45.96 -36.98 -37.75
CA THR A 276 46.73 -37.92 -36.92
C THR A 276 46.53 -39.35 -37.39
N ARG A 277 45.33 -39.78 -37.80
CA ARG A 277 45.07 -41.09 -38.37
C ARG A 277 45.74 -41.30 -39.69
N GLU A 278 45.71 -40.29 -40.57
CA GLU A 278 46.40 -40.29 -41.89
C GLU A 278 47.91 -40.42 -41.73
N ILE A 279 48.53 -39.66 -40.83
CA ILE A 279 49.95 -39.76 -40.48
C ILE A 279 50.28 -41.16 -40.00
N ARG A 280 49.45 -41.72 -39.10
CA ARG A 280 49.66 -43.09 -38.55
C ARG A 280 49.61 -44.16 -39.66
N SER A 281 48.67 -44.03 -40.61
CA SER A 281 48.56 -44.91 -41.78
C SER A 281 49.82 -44.84 -42.64
N SER A 282 50.25 -43.62 -42.98
CA SER A 282 51.44 -43.37 -43.82
C SER A 282 52.71 -43.87 -43.17
N VAL A 283 52.86 -43.71 -41.84
CA VAL A 283 54.00 -44.29 -41.08
C VAL A 283 53.98 -45.81 -41.13
N GLY A 284 52.76 -46.43 -41.03
CA GLY A 284 52.60 -47.87 -41.19
C GLY A 284 53.05 -48.42 -42.56
N GLU A 285 52.64 -47.69 -43.63
CA GLU A 285 53.03 -48.06 -45.00
C GLU A 285 54.53 -47.90 -45.24
N VAL A 286 55.17 -46.87 -44.75
CA VAL A 286 56.63 -46.69 -44.82
C VAL A 286 57.38 -47.78 -44.06
N SER A 287 56.88 -48.11 -42.85
CA SER A 287 57.49 -49.21 -42.06
C SER A 287 57.42 -50.55 -42.76
N GLN A 288 56.28 -50.85 -43.38
CA GLN A 288 56.10 -52.10 -44.14
C GLN A 288 56.97 -52.13 -45.40
N ALA A 289 57.06 -51.00 -46.11
CA ALA A 289 57.98 -50.87 -47.28
C ALA A 289 59.46 -51.09 -46.87
N SER A 290 59.88 -50.53 -45.73
CA SER A 290 61.23 -50.68 -45.17
C SER A 290 61.59 -52.11 -44.73
N GLN A 291 60.60 -52.93 -44.37
CA GLN A 291 60.78 -54.29 -43.98
C GLN A 291 60.88 -55.27 -45.17
N ASN A 292 60.43 -54.83 -46.35
CA ASN A 292 60.43 -55.59 -47.57
C ASN A 292 61.68 -55.29 -48.48
N LEU A 293 62.59 -54.47 -48.04
CA LEU A 293 63.89 -54.18 -48.62
C LEU A 293 65.00 -54.92 -47.90
#